data_c624dfbaf9b4f418ea28ab4b31a0473b
#
_entry.id   c624dfbaf9b4f418ea28ab4b31a0473b
#
_cell.length_a   1.000
_cell.length_b   1.000
_cell.length_c   1.000
_cell.angle_alpha   90.00
_cell.angle_beta   90.00
_cell.angle_gamma   90.00
#
_symmetry.space_group_name_H-M   'P 1'
#
loop_
_entity.id
_entity.type
_entity.pdbx_description
1 polymer ?
#
loop_
_entity_poly.entity_id
_entity_poly.type
_entity_poly.pdbx_seq_one_letter_code
_entity_poly.pdbx_strand_id
1 'polypeptide(L)'
;VKPLVSILIPTCDRPHYLEQALKSALDQTYPRMEIVICDNSEDDASERMVKAYQSKRKGHKIRYFRNSENLGPIINQQKCLELSKGKYVNYLMDDDLFHPVKIEKMMHYFLKYKEVSLVTSQRRIIDGDGHPIYVPPVGTFRKLYDKDTIVDGRKLSERMLRDRTNYIGEPTTVLFRKKDLTEPFGVLSGQQIYFGVDLASWLNLLTRGKAVYMVQPLSYLRYHSQQLSKNEFAKQIAQLDKEVIASFAKSQGYRVPDKGK
;
A
#
# COMPACT_ATOMS: atom_id res chain seq x y z
N VAL A 1 -2.75 10.43 23.89
CA VAL A 1 -2.29 11.11 22.65
C VAL A 1 -2.50 10.19 21.46
N LYS A 2 -3.15 10.66 20.39
CA LYS A 2 -3.35 9.86 19.15
C LYS A 2 -1.99 9.43 18.59
N PRO A 3 -1.79 8.17 18.13
CA PRO A 3 -0.53 7.72 17.56
C PRO A 3 -0.18 8.46 16.26
N LEU A 4 1.11 8.60 15.94
CA LEU A 4 1.56 9.16 14.67
C LEU A 4 1.32 8.16 13.53
N VAL A 5 0.77 8.63 12.43
CA VAL A 5 0.63 7.91 11.16
C VAL A 5 1.54 8.55 10.11
N SER A 6 2.33 7.75 9.40
CA SER A 6 3.10 8.20 8.25
C SER A 6 2.36 7.82 6.96
N ILE A 7 2.12 8.80 6.10
CA ILE A 7 1.69 8.60 4.72
C ILE A 7 2.95 8.64 3.85
N LEU A 8 3.21 7.59 3.09
CA LEU A 8 4.41 7.41 2.28
C LEU A 8 4.06 7.57 0.79
N ILE A 9 4.71 8.51 0.12
CA ILE A 9 4.47 8.77 -1.30
C ILE A 9 5.79 8.58 -2.07
N PRO A 10 6.06 7.37 -2.58
CA PRO A 10 7.13 7.17 -3.55
C PRO A 10 6.70 7.75 -4.90
N THR A 11 7.57 8.50 -5.57
CA THR A 11 7.27 9.14 -6.85
C THR A 11 8.48 9.11 -7.80
N CYS A 12 8.21 9.24 -9.09
CA CYS A 12 9.21 9.37 -10.14
C CYS A 12 8.58 10.04 -11.38
N ASP A 13 9.06 11.22 -11.77
CA ASP A 13 8.73 11.94 -13.01
C ASP A 13 7.21 12.19 -13.23
N ARG A 14 6.42 12.35 -12.14
CA ARG A 14 4.96 12.53 -12.18
C ARG A 14 4.47 13.67 -11.30
N PRO A 15 5.00 14.90 -11.41
CA PRO A 15 4.68 16.01 -10.51
C PRO A 15 3.18 16.32 -10.46
N HIS A 16 2.44 16.16 -11.58
CA HIS A 16 1.01 16.40 -11.66
C HIS A 16 0.20 15.40 -10.81
N TYR A 17 0.50 14.10 -10.89
CA TYR A 17 -0.17 13.09 -10.06
C TYR A 17 0.25 13.21 -8.60
N LEU A 18 1.55 13.42 -8.35
CA LEU A 18 2.07 13.65 -6.99
C LEU A 18 1.33 14.83 -6.31
N GLU A 19 1.04 15.91 -7.03
CA GLU A 19 0.31 17.03 -6.47
C GLU A 19 -1.10 16.63 -6.01
N GLN A 20 -1.83 15.85 -6.81
CA GLN A 20 -3.16 15.37 -6.46
C GLN A 20 -3.10 14.42 -5.26
N ALA A 21 -2.16 13.47 -5.25
CA ALA A 21 -1.94 12.56 -4.12
C ALA A 21 -1.62 13.34 -2.83
N LEU A 22 -0.69 14.29 -2.90
CA LEU A 22 -0.30 15.14 -1.77
C LEU A 22 -1.51 15.94 -1.22
N LYS A 23 -2.34 16.53 -2.09
CA LYS A 23 -3.58 17.20 -1.67
C LYS A 23 -4.50 16.25 -0.91
N SER A 24 -4.73 15.04 -1.42
CA SER A 24 -5.58 14.04 -0.77
C SER A 24 -5.04 13.57 0.58
N ALA A 25 -3.72 13.54 0.74
CA ALA A 25 -3.05 13.25 2.01
C ALA A 25 -3.18 14.41 3.01
N LEU A 26 -3.08 15.65 2.55
CA LEU A 26 -3.21 16.84 3.38
C LEU A 26 -4.66 17.09 3.86
N ASP A 27 -5.65 16.59 3.12
CA ASP A 27 -7.07 16.73 3.44
C ASP A 27 -7.60 15.63 4.38
N GLN A 28 -6.73 14.77 4.92
CA GLN A 28 -7.13 13.75 5.89
C GLN A 28 -7.58 14.35 7.22
N THR A 29 -8.68 13.82 7.78
CA THR A 29 -9.26 14.27 9.05
C THR A 29 -8.50 13.80 10.29
N TYR A 30 -7.60 12.82 10.17
CA TYR A 30 -6.80 12.34 11.28
C TYR A 30 -5.71 13.35 11.66
N PRO A 31 -5.64 13.84 12.92
CA PRO A 31 -4.88 15.07 13.25
C PRO A 31 -3.37 14.88 13.43
N ARG A 32 -2.89 13.63 13.58
CA ARG A 32 -1.47 13.39 13.89
C ARG A 32 -0.78 12.57 12.81
N MET A 33 -0.34 13.26 11.77
CA MET A 33 0.29 12.64 10.60
C MET A 33 1.60 13.31 10.22
N GLU A 34 2.44 12.58 9.53
CA GLU A 34 3.50 13.10 8.66
C GLU A 34 3.31 12.54 7.25
N ILE A 35 3.78 13.27 6.26
CA ILE A 35 3.85 12.85 4.86
C ILE A 35 5.32 12.73 4.50
N VAL A 36 5.75 11.56 4.05
CA VAL A 36 7.13 11.29 3.62
C VAL A 36 7.10 11.03 2.11
N ILE A 37 7.79 11.87 1.36
CA ILE A 37 7.90 11.78 -0.10
C ILE A 37 9.32 11.39 -0.44
N CYS A 38 9.51 10.29 -1.18
CA CYS A 38 10.79 9.89 -1.74
C CYS A 38 10.71 9.95 -3.26
N ASP A 39 11.57 10.75 -3.86
CA ASP A 39 11.51 11.12 -5.27
C ASP A 39 12.71 10.60 -6.05
N ASN A 40 12.43 9.82 -7.09
CA ASN A 40 13.40 9.30 -8.06
C ASN A 40 13.49 10.14 -9.34
N SER A 41 12.81 11.31 -9.39
CA SER A 41 12.76 12.14 -10.60
C SER A 41 14.12 12.71 -10.97
N GLU A 42 14.38 12.80 -12.28
CA GLU A 42 15.59 13.40 -12.81
C GLU A 42 15.58 14.93 -12.69
N ASP A 43 14.42 15.56 -12.83
CA ASP A 43 14.26 17.01 -12.72
C ASP A 43 13.79 17.45 -11.32
N ASP A 44 13.66 18.76 -11.10
CA ASP A 44 13.26 19.35 -9.82
C ASP A 44 11.78 19.80 -9.79
N ALA A 45 10.95 19.39 -10.76
CA ALA A 45 9.56 19.82 -10.84
C ALA A 45 8.74 19.36 -9.63
N SER A 46 8.91 18.11 -9.22
CA SER A 46 8.30 17.56 -8.00
C SER A 46 8.78 18.31 -6.75
N GLU A 47 10.06 18.58 -6.65
CA GLU A 47 10.67 19.30 -5.51
C GLU A 47 10.10 20.71 -5.38
N ARG A 48 10.08 21.48 -6.47
CA ARG A 48 9.51 22.86 -6.48
C ARG A 48 8.05 22.85 -6.05
N MET A 49 7.25 21.93 -6.57
CA MET A 49 5.84 21.78 -6.21
C MET A 49 5.70 21.49 -4.71
N VAL A 50 6.43 20.52 -4.16
CA VAL A 50 6.35 20.16 -2.74
C VAL A 50 6.79 21.31 -1.83
N LYS A 51 7.87 22.03 -2.17
CA LYS A 51 8.33 23.21 -1.43
C LYS A 51 7.26 24.30 -1.33
N ALA A 52 6.47 24.49 -2.40
CA ALA A 52 5.36 25.43 -2.38
C ALA A 52 4.24 25.02 -1.39
N TYR A 53 4.01 23.72 -1.20
CA TYR A 53 3.06 23.22 -0.18
C TYR A 53 3.63 23.33 1.23
N GLN A 54 4.91 23.03 1.44
CA GLN A 54 5.57 23.18 2.74
C GLN A 54 5.51 24.61 3.29
N SER A 55 5.66 25.60 2.41
CA SER A 55 5.60 27.02 2.79
C SER A 55 4.20 27.51 3.19
N LYS A 56 3.14 26.97 2.56
CA LYS A 56 1.76 27.40 2.73
C LYS A 56 1.02 26.72 3.89
N ARG A 57 1.37 25.49 4.23
CA ARG A 57 0.64 24.67 5.21
C ARG A 57 1.47 24.40 6.48
N LYS A 58 1.22 25.15 7.54
CA LYS A 58 1.91 25.04 8.84
C LYS A 58 1.47 23.84 9.70
N GLY A 59 0.42 23.09 9.33
CA GLY A 59 -0.22 22.07 10.20
C GLY A 59 0.26 20.63 9.98
N HIS A 60 0.73 20.27 8.80
CA HIS A 60 1.19 18.92 8.48
C HIS A 60 2.68 18.89 8.19
N LYS A 61 3.37 17.89 8.74
CA LYS A 61 4.81 17.75 8.54
C LYS A 61 5.06 17.01 7.20
N ILE A 62 5.35 17.76 6.14
CA ILE A 62 5.79 17.21 4.86
C ILE A 62 7.32 17.08 4.91
N ARG A 63 7.83 15.89 4.67
CA ARG A 63 9.25 15.57 4.56
C ARG A 63 9.52 15.04 3.16
N TYR A 64 10.35 15.75 2.42
CA TYR A 64 10.70 15.42 1.04
C TYR A 64 12.18 15.03 0.96
N PHE A 65 12.43 13.95 0.23
CA PHE A 65 13.75 13.39 0.00
C PHE A 65 13.91 13.06 -1.47
N ARG A 66 14.75 13.79 -2.16
CA ARG A 66 15.17 13.47 -3.52
C ARG A 66 16.31 12.48 -3.48
N ASN A 67 16.23 11.43 -4.28
CA ASN A 67 17.31 10.48 -4.46
C ASN A 67 18.35 11.06 -5.41
N SER A 68 19.62 10.71 -5.22
CA SER A 68 20.71 11.15 -6.11
C SER A 68 20.67 10.48 -7.48
N GLU A 69 19.96 9.36 -7.57
CA GLU A 69 19.73 8.57 -8.78
C GLU A 69 18.39 7.84 -8.69
N ASN A 70 17.89 7.31 -9.79
CA ASN A 70 16.68 6.50 -9.80
C ASN A 70 16.96 5.10 -9.22
N LEU A 71 16.56 4.88 -7.98
CA LEU A 71 16.74 3.61 -7.24
C LEU A 71 15.78 2.50 -7.68
N GLY A 72 14.89 2.78 -8.62
CA GLY A 72 13.77 1.91 -8.96
C GLY A 72 12.62 1.94 -7.93
N PRO A 73 11.44 1.40 -8.31
CA PRO A 73 10.23 1.58 -7.52
C PRO A 73 10.27 0.87 -6.15
N ILE A 74 10.87 -0.32 -6.08
CA ILE A 74 10.88 -1.13 -4.85
C ILE A 74 11.76 -0.47 -3.79
N ILE A 75 13.00 -0.11 -4.14
CA ILE A 75 13.94 0.52 -3.20
C ILE A 75 13.42 1.89 -2.77
N ASN A 76 12.78 2.64 -3.67
CA ASN A 76 12.15 3.91 -3.32
C ASN A 76 11.02 3.74 -2.30
N GLN A 77 10.19 2.70 -2.42
CA GLN A 77 9.18 2.34 -1.42
C GLN A 77 9.81 1.97 -0.07
N GLN A 78 10.83 1.12 -0.08
CA GLN A 78 11.55 0.73 1.14
C GLN A 78 12.18 1.93 1.84
N LYS A 79 12.79 2.85 1.10
CA LYS A 79 13.37 4.09 1.62
C LYS A 79 12.31 5.00 2.27
N CYS A 80 11.13 5.15 1.67
CA CYS A 80 10.01 5.85 2.29
C CYS A 80 9.66 5.24 3.66
N LEU A 81 9.58 3.91 3.73
CA LEU A 81 9.25 3.19 4.95
C LEU A 81 10.34 3.39 6.02
N GLU A 82 11.60 3.28 5.65
CA GLU A 82 12.75 3.48 6.54
C GLU A 82 12.71 4.87 7.18
N LEU A 83 12.53 5.91 6.37
CA LEU A 83 12.49 7.31 6.79
C LEU A 83 11.26 7.68 7.62
N SER A 84 10.21 6.85 7.62
CA SER A 84 8.98 7.12 8.36
C SER A 84 9.15 7.01 9.88
N LYS A 85 8.47 7.87 10.63
CA LYS A 85 8.51 7.92 12.11
C LYS A 85 7.21 7.47 12.76
N GLY A 86 6.16 7.23 11.96
CA GLY A 86 4.85 6.83 12.43
C GLY A 86 4.84 5.41 13.00
N LYS A 87 4.02 5.22 14.02
CA LYS A 87 3.71 3.88 14.55
C LYS A 87 2.88 3.07 13.54
N TYR A 88 2.10 3.76 12.74
CA TYR A 88 1.28 3.21 11.66
C TYR A 88 1.68 3.85 10.35
N VAL A 89 1.54 3.10 9.25
CA VAL A 89 2.01 3.50 7.94
C VAL A 89 0.96 3.16 6.89
N ASN A 90 0.72 4.08 5.96
CA ASN A 90 -0.02 3.84 4.73
C ASN A 90 0.78 4.36 3.54
N TYR A 91 1.03 3.53 2.55
CA TYR A 91 1.49 4.03 1.26
C TYR A 91 0.35 4.75 0.54
N LEU A 92 0.69 5.81 -0.16
CA LEU A 92 -0.14 6.46 -1.15
C LEU A 92 0.68 6.53 -2.42
N MET A 93 0.37 5.67 -3.41
CA MET A 93 1.05 5.74 -4.69
C MET A 93 0.78 7.10 -5.33
N ASP A 94 1.77 7.63 -6.03
CA ASP A 94 1.73 9.02 -6.53
C ASP A 94 0.62 9.29 -7.54
N ASP A 95 0.06 8.24 -8.14
CA ASP A 95 -1.06 8.28 -9.09
C ASP A 95 -2.44 8.02 -8.44
N ASP A 96 -2.49 7.67 -7.15
CA ASP A 96 -3.72 7.34 -6.43
C ASP A 96 -4.20 8.49 -5.53
N LEU A 97 -5.42 8.32 -4.94
CA LEU A 97 -5.97 9.30 -4.01
C LEU A 97 -6.55 8.63 -2.76
N PHE A 98 -6.55 9.35 -1.65
CA PHE A 98 -7.25 8.99 -0.43
C PHE A 98 -8.63 9.65 -0.33
N HIS A 99 -9.60 8.94 0.25
CA HIS A 99 -10.82 9.55 0.75
C HIS A 99 -10.53 10.31 2.05
N PRO A 100 -11.07 11.52 2.29
CA PRO A 100 -10.68 12.39 3.41
C PRO A 100 -10.71 11.75 4.80
N VAL A 101 -11.62 10.83 5.07
CA VAL A 101 -11.78 10.16 6.38
C VAL A 101 -11.04 8.81 6.48
N LYS A 102 -10.21 8.46 5.49
CA LYS A 102 -9.58 7.14 5.41
C LYS A 102 -8.76 6.80 6.64
N ILE A 103 -7.78 7.62 6.94
CA ILE A 103 -6.85 7.35 8.06
C ILE A 103 -7.60 7.33 9.40
N GLU A 104 -8.53 8.23 9.62
CA GLU A 104 -9.32 8.29 10.86
C GLU A 104 -10.14 7.01 11.08
N LYS A 105 -10.86 6.56 10.05
CA LYS A 105 -11.68 5.34 10.12
C LYS A 105 -10.83 4.08 10.34
N MET A 106 -9.70 3.96 9.64
CA MET A 106 -8.81 2.82 9.81
C MET A 106 -8.13 2.80 11.18
N MET A 107 -7.73 3.97 11.69
CA MET A 107 -7.14 4.10 13.01
C MET A 107 -8.13 3.75 14.13
N HIS A 108 -9.44 3.92 13.93
CA HIS A 108 -10.46 3.47 14.89
C HIS A 108 -10.29 1.98 15.21
N TYR A 109 -10.06 1.13 14.21
CA TYR A 109 -9.85 -0.30 14.40
C TYR A 109 -8.56 -0.60 15.16
N PHE A 110 -7.45 0.06 14.83
CA PHE A 110 -6.19 -0.13 15.56
C PHE A 110 -6.22 0.31 17.02
N LEU A 111 -7.01 1.32 17.34
CA LEU A 111 -7.17 1.80 18.71
C LEU A 111 -8.02 0.83 19.53
N LYS A 112 -9.02 0.21 18.91
CA LYS A 112 -9.96 -0.71 19.55
C LYS A 112 -9.41 -2.13 19.66
N TYR A 113 -8.69 -2.64 18.65
CA TYR A 113 -8.26 -4.03 18.55
C TYR A 113 -6.74 -4.13 18.46
N LYS A 114 -6.09 -4.59 19.53
CA LYS A 114 -4.63 -4.63 19.64
C LYS A 114 -3.99 -5.71 18.77
N GLU A 115 -4.72 -6.77 18.49
CA GLU A 115 -4.32 -7.90 17.65
C GLU A 115 -4.37 -7.62 16.13
N VAL A 116 -4.87 -6.45 15.71
CA VAL A 116 -4.90 -6.06 14.30
C VAL A 116 -3.52 -5.60 13.85
N SER A 117 -2.97 -6.21 12.79
CA SER A 117 -1.71 -5.85 12.14
C SER A 117 -1.90 -4.94 10.93
N LEU A 118 -2.99 -5.14 10.17
CA LEU A 118 -3.36 -4.31 9.02
C LEU A 118 -4.87 -4.05 8.93
N VAL A 119 -5.23 -2.92 8.34
CA VAL A 119 -6.60 -2.56 7.97
C VAL A 119 -6.61 -2.22 6.49
N THR A 120 -7.46 -2.88 5.72
CA THR A 120 -7.69 -2.57 4.30
C THR A 120 -9.13 -2.13 4.07
N SER A 121 -9.39 -1.51 2.93
CA SER A 121 -10.73 -1.10 2.51
C SER A 121 -11.00 -1.44 1.05
N GLN A 122 -12.26 -1.42 0.66
CA GLN A 122 -12.60 -1.29 -0.74
C GLN A 122 -12.02 0.00 -1.34
N ARG A 123 -11.89 0.04 -2.66
CA ARG A 123 -11.42 1.18 -3.44
C ARG A 123 -12.36 1.42 -4.61
N ARG A 124 -12.36 2.64 -5.10
CA ARG A 124 -12.95 3.00 -6.39
C ARG A 124 -11.86 3.11 -7.44
N ILE A 125 -12.22 2.86 -8.67
CA ILE A 125 -11.32 3.04 -9.80
C ILE A 125 -11.63 4.38 -10.45
N ILE A 126 -10.56 5.13 -10.78
CA ILE A 126 -10.65 6.40 -11.49
C ILE A 126 -9.78 6.35 -12.75
N ASP A 127 -10.11 7.15 -13.76
CA ASP A 127 -9.29 7.33 -14.97
C ASP A 127 -8.08 8.26 -14.74
N GLY A 128 -7.34 8.56 -15.82
CA GLY A 128 -6.19 9.45 -15.77
C GLY A 128 -6.54 10.87 -15.28
N ASP A 129 -7.76 11.34 -15.49
CA ASP A 129 -8.25 12.66 -15.10
C ASP A 129 -8.90 12.68 -13.70
N GLY A 130 -9.08 11.51 -13.08
CA GLY A 130 -9.67 11.37 -11.75
C GLY A 130 -11.17 11.10 -11.73
N HIS A 131 -11.80 10.86 -12.88
CA HIS A 131 -13.21 10.53 -12.95
C HIS A 131 -13.46 9.05 -12.62
N PRO A 132 -14.51 8.72 -11.86
CA PRO A 132 -14.84 7.33 -11.56
C PRO A 132 -15.14 6.53 -12.83
N ILE A 133 -14.55 5.35 -12.95
CA ILE A 133 -14.85 4.36 -13.98
C ILE A 133 -15.41 3.08 -13.37
N TYR A 134 -16.31 2.44 -14.09
CA TYR A 134 -16.83 1.15 -13.67
C TYR A 134 -15.86 0.04 -14.08
N VAL A 135 -15.47 -0.76 -13.10
CA VAL A 135 -14.72 -2.00 -13.32
C VAL A 135 -15.54 -3.17 -12.76
N PRO A 136 -15.75 -4.25 -13.53
CA PRO A 136 -16.47 -5.42 -13.02
C PRO A 136 -15.84 -5.94 -11.72
N PRO A 137 -16.64 -6.43 -10.76
CA PRO A 137 -16.15 -6.93 -9.46
C PRO A 137 -15.54 -8.34 -9.60
N VAL A 138 -14.47 -8.45 -10.38
CA VAL A 138 -13.73 -9.70 -10.61
C VAL A 138 -12.33 -9.63 -10.00
N GLY A 139 -11.74 -10.78 -9.69
CA GLY A 139 -10.38 -10.87 -9.14
C GLY A 139 -10.21 -10.02 -7.88
N THR A 140 -9.19 -9.15 -7.87
CA THR A 140 -8.86 -8.27 -6.73
C THR A 140 -9.92 -7.21 -6.44
N PHE A 141 -10.79 -6.90 -7.40
CA PHE A 141 -11.88 -5.94 -7.24
C PHE A 141 -13.15 -6.58 -6.65
N ARG A 142 -13.17 -7.89 -6.51
CA ARG A 142 -14.30 -8.60 -5.89
C ARG A 142 -14.39 -8.24 -4.41
N LYS A 143 -15.61 -7.91 -3.97
CA LYS A 143 -15.91 -7.70 -2.57
C LYS A 143 -15.74 -9.01 -1.79
N LEU A 144 -14.89 -8.98 -0.76
CA LEU A 144 -14.57 -10.18 0.04
C LEU A 144 -15.64 -10.48 1.09
N TYR A 145 -16.23 -9.44 1.69
CA TYR A 145 -17.25 -9.49 2.73
C TYR A 145 -18.33 -8.43 2.50
N ASP A 146 -19.54 -8.65 3.02
CA ASP A 146 -20.66 -7.71 2.88
C ASP A 146 -20.73 -6.65 3.99
N LYS A 147 -19.94 -6.82 5.04
CA LYS A 147 -19.80 -5.88 6.16
C LYS A 147 -18.35 -5.82 6.60
N ASP A 148 -17.99 -4.77 7.33
CA ASP A 148 -16.68 -4.65 7.95
C ASP A 148 -16.41 -5.89 8.80
N THR A 149 -15.29 -6.55 8.51
CA THR A 149 -14.99 -7.88 9.08
C THR A 149 -13.57 -7.93 9.61
N ILE A 150 -13.40 -8.44 10.83
CA ILE A 150 -12.10 -8.78 11.40
C ILE A 150 -11.81 -10.23 11.06
N VAL A 151 -10.68 -10.46 10.40
CA VAL A 151 -10.29 -11.77 9.87
C VAL A 151 -9.00 -12.22 10.51
N ASP A 152 -8.93 -13.49 10.86
CA ASP A 152 -7.69 -14.14 11.26
C ASP A 152 -6.67 -14.09 10.12
N GLY A 153 -5.42 -13.68 10.45
CA GLY A 153 -4.39 -13.46 9.43
C GLY A 153 -4.03 -14.73 8.67
N ARG A 154 -3.90 -15.86 9.37
CA ARG A 154 -3.62 -17.16 8.75
C ARG A 154 -4.72 -17.57 7.77
N LYS A 155 -5.99 -17.49 8.20
CA LYS A 155 -7.14 -17.86 7.36
C LYS A 155 -7.22 -16.99 6.11
N LEU A 156 -6.92 -15.69 6.23
CA LEU A 156 -6.91 -14.78 5.08
C LEU A 156 -5.75 -15.08 4.14
N SER A 157 -4.55 -15.36 4.66
CA SER A 157 -3.39 -15.77 3.87
C SER A 157 -3.67 -17.05 3.08
N GLU A 158 -4.17 -18.09 3.75
CA GLU A 158 -4.53 -19.38 3.11
C GLU A 158 -5.58 -19.17 1.99
N ARG A 159 -6.58 -18.29 2.23
CA ARG A 159 -7.59 -17.96 1.22
C ARG A 159 -6.99 -17.24 0.01
N MET A 160 -6.16 -16.21 0.24
CA MET A 160 -5.50 -15.47 -0.85
C MET A 160 -4.62 -16.39 -1.70
N LEU A 161 -3.84 -17.26 -1.08
CA LEU A 161 -2.95 -18.18 -1.78
C LEU A 161 -3.71 -19.27 -2.55
N ARG A 162 -4.77 -19.84 -1.96
CA ARG A 162 -5.64 -20.81 -2.63
C ARG A 162 -6.35 -20.21 -3.83
N ASP A 163 -6.95 -19.04 -3.64
CA ASP A 163 -7.75 -18.36 -4.67
C ASP A 163 -6.86 -17.58 -5.66
N ARG A 164 -5.52 -17.54 -5.42
CA ARG A 164 -4.52 -16.78 -6.19
C ARG A 164 -4.94 -15.32 -6.39
N THR A 165 -5.48 -14.73 -5.36
CA THR A 165 -6.07 -13.38 -5.41
C THR A 165 -5.64 -12.56 -4.20
N ASN A 166 -5.03 -11.39 -4.45
CA ASN A 166 -4.75 -10.41 -3.41
C ASN A 166 -6.04 -9.66 -3.04
N TYR A 167 -6.77 -10.17 -2.04
CA TYR A 167 -8.00 -9.53 -1.55
C TYR A 167 -7.75 -8.28 -0.71
N ILE A 168 -6.53 -8.09 -0.25
CA ILE A 168 -6.16 -6.92 0.56
C ILE A 168 -6.01 -5.68 -0.34
N GLY A 169 -5.45 -5.88 -1.53
CA GLY A 169 -5.31 -4.83 -2.53
C GLY A 169 -3.93 -4.18 -2.56
N GLU A 170 -3.86 -3.08 -3.27
CA GLU A 170 -2.67 -2.32 -3.57
C GLU A 170 -2.16 -1.56 -2.33
N PRO A 171 -0.90 -1.08 -2.29
CA PRO A 171 -0.34 -0.38 -1.13
C PRO A 171 -1.18 0.83 -0.66
N THR A 172 -1.83 1.53 -1.59
CA THR A 172 -2.71 2.67 -1.27
C THR A 172 -3.90 2.26 -0.40
N THR A 173 -4.38 1.01 -0.49
CA THR A 173 -5.57 0.57 0.28
C THR A 173 -5.28 0.31 1.76
N VAL A 174 -4.03 0.06 2.15
CA VAL A 174 -3.66 -0.56 3.42
C VAL A 174 -3.01 0.40 4.40
N LEU A 175 -3.60 0.50 5.59
CA LEU A 175 -2.93 1.03 6.78
C LEU A 175 -2.43 -0.13 7.63
N PHE A 176 -1.16 -0.13 8.05
CA PHE A 176 -0.58 -1.20 8.86
C PHE A 176 0.25 -0.69 10.03
N ARG A 177 0.47 -1.55 11.03
CA ARG A 177 1.34 -1.24 12.15
C ARG A 177 2.80 -1.51 11.74
N LYS A 178 3.63 -0.46 11.69
CA LYS A 178 5.00 -0.52 11.18
C LYS A 178 5.83 -1.66 11.79
N LYS A 179 5.78 -1.84 13.11
CA LYS A 179 6.57 -2.87 13.81
C LYS A 179 6.17 -4.31 13.48
N ASP A 180 4.98 -4.52 12.92
CA ASP A 180 4.48 -5.85 12.56
C ASP A 180 4.97 -6.29 11.18
N LEU A 181 5.49 -5.37 10.36
CA LEU A 181 6.25 -5.70 9.16
C LEU A 181 7.69 -6.01 9.57
N THR A 182 8.04 -7.29 9.59
CA THR A 182 9.30 -7.79 10.16
C THR A 182 10.44 -7.88 9.14
N GLU A 183 10.13 -7.71 7.87
CA GLU A 183 11.07 -7.66 6.76
C GLU A 183 10.88 -6.36 5.96
N PRO A 184 11.83 -5.93 5.14
CA PRO A 184 11.63 -4.79 4.25
C PRO A 184 10.40 -4.98 3.36
N PHE A 185 9.76 -3.88 2.96
CA PHE A 185 8.57 -3.95 2.10
C PHE A 185 8.90 -4.70 0.79
N GLY A 186 8.10 -5.74 0.49
CA GLY A 186 8.32 -6.62 -0.65
C GLY A 186 9.35 -7.73 -0.46
N VAL A 187 9.89 -7.89 0.75
CA VAL A 187 10.73 -9.05 1.10
C VAL A 187 9.89 -10.10 1.81
N LEU A 188 10.10 -11.36 1.48
CA LEU A 188 9.43 -12.50 2.11
C LEU A 188 10.41 -13.66 2.30
N SER A 189 10.58 -14.14 3.53
CA SER A 189 11.58 -15.16 3.90
C SER A 189 13.00 -14.82 3.46
N GLY A 190 13.40 -13.55 3.63
CA GLY A 190 14.72 -13.04 3.27
C GLY A 190 14.95 -12.86 1.76
N GLN A 191 13.94 -13.06 0.90
CA GLN A 191 14.05 -12.93 -0.54
C GLN A 191 13.21 -11.76 -1.07
N GLN A 192 13.82 -10.96 -1.95
CA GLN A 192 13.11 -9.85 -2.60
C GLN A 192 12.08 -10.41 -3.60
N ILE A 193 10.83 -9.98 -3.47
CA ILE A 193 9.75 -10.20 -4.42
C ILE A 193 9.67 -8.99 -5.37
N TYR A 194 9.51 -9.22 -6.64
CA TYR A 194 9.56 -8.17 -7.66
C TYR A 194 8.22 -7.83 -8.29
N PHE A 195 7.33 -8.80 -8.43
CA PHE A 195 6.01 -8.59 -9.03
C PHE A 195 4.89 -8.52 -7.99
N GLY A 196 4.92 -9.39 -6.99
CA GLY A 196 3.94 -9.45 -5.89
C GLY A 196 4.40 -8.73 -4.62
N VAL A 197 5.06 -7.59 -4.74
CA VAL A 197 5.67 -6.80 -3.63
C VAL A 197 4.67 -6.52 -2.49
N ASP A 198 3.47 -6.11 -2.85
CA ASP A 198 2.37 -5.86 -1.94
C ASP A 198 1.86 -7.16 -1.27
N LEU A 199 1.61 -8.20 -2.05
CA LEU A 199 1.18 -9.50 -1.53
C LEU A 199 2.20 -10.07 -0.54
N ALA A 200 3.50 -10.02 -0.85
CA ALA A 200 4.56 -10.46 0.05
C ALA A 200 4.52 -9.73 1.40
N SER A 201 4.37 -8.40 1.35
CA SER A 201 4.29 -7.55 2.54
C SER A 201 3.03 -7.86 3.36
N TRP A 202 1.90 -8.10 2.70
CA TRP A 202 0.66 -8.46 3.39
C TRP A 202 0.75 -9.85 4.04
N LEU A 203 1.35 -10.83 3.37
CA LEU A 203 1.58 -12.15 3.94
C LEU A 203 2.47 -12.07 5.18
N ASN A 204 3.55 -11.27 5.15
CA ASN A 204 4.41 -11.03 6.32
C ASN A 204 3.60 -10.42 7.49
N LEU A 205 2.83 -9.35 7.26
CA LEU A 205 1.99 -8.71 8.28
C LEU A 205 0.94 -9.65 8.87
N LEU A 206 0.34 -10.52 8.05
CA LEU A 206 -0.70 -11.45 8.48
C LEU A 206 -0.18 -12.58 9.38
N THR A 207 1.14 -12.84 9.39
CA THR A 207 1.74 -13.74 10.39
C THR A 207 1.71 -13.15 11.80
N ARG A 208 1.53 -11.83 11.93
CA ARG A 208 1.66 -11.08 13.19
C ARG A 208 0.34 -10.72 13.84
N GLY A 209 -0.78 -10.91 13.12
CA GLY A 209 -2.07 -10.55 13.69
C GLY A 209 -3.24 -10.72 12.74
N LYS A 210 -4.35 -10.09 13.11
CA LYS A 210 -5.59 -10.09 12.33
C LYS A 210 -5.59 -8.96 11.31
N ALA A 211 -6.37 -9.13 10.24
CA ALA A 211 -6.72 -8.07 9.30
C ALA A 211 -8.12 -7.53 9.58
N VAL A 212 -8.35 -6.27 9.28
CA VAL A 212 -9.69 -5.71 9.13
C VAL A 212 -9.94 -5.40 7.67
N TYR A 213 -11.05 -5.90 7.15
CA TYR A 213 -11.55 -5.57 5.82
C TYR A 213 -12.76 -4.65 5.95
N MET A 214 -12.64 -3.43 5.43
CA MET A 214 -13.71 -2.42 5.43
C MET A 214 -14.41 -2.40 4.06
N VAL A 215 -15.74 -2.42 4.08
CA VAL A 215 -16.55 -2.43 2.84
C VAL A 215 -16.71 -1.05 2.23
N GLN A 216 -16.46 0.01 2.99
CA GLN A 216 -16.48 1.37 2.46
C GLN A 216 -15.25 1.61 1.59
N PRO A 217 -15.40 2.12 0.35
CA PRO A 217 -14.26 2.55 -0.45
C PRO A 217 -13.61 3.79 0.19
N LEU A 218 -12.34 3.65 0.58
CA LEU A 218 -11.59 4.74 1.23
C LEU A 218 -10.35 5.18 0.43
N SER A 219 -10.14 4.60 -0.76
CA SER A 219 -9.10 4.99 -1.72
C SER A 219 -9.64 4.99 -3.14
N TYR A 220 -8.92 5.69 -4.00
CA TYR A 220 -9.18 5.75 -5.43
C TYR A 220 -7.93 5.27 -6.15
N LEU A 221 -8.02 4.14 -6.83
CA LEU A 221 -6.96 3.57 -7.66
C LEU A 221 -7.09 4.14 -9.06
N ARG A 222 -6.04 4.78 -9.54
CA ARG A 222 -6.02 5.35 -10.89
C ARG A 222 -5.64 4.28 -11.91
N TYR A 223 -6.35 4.28 -13.02
CA TYR A 223 -6.10 3.40 -14.15
C TYR A 223 -5.69 4.23 -15.37
N HIS A 224 -4.43 4.08 -15.79
CA HIS A 224 -3.87 4.78 -16.95
C HIS A 224 -2.82 3.94 -17.69
N SER A 225 -2.40 4.39 -18.88
CA SER A 225 -1.51 3.62 -19.76
C SER A 225 -0.07 3.46 -19.25
N GLN A 226 0.39 4.33 -18.36
CA GLN A 226 1.77 4.37 -17.85
C GLN A 226 1.98 3.53 -16.57
N GLN A 227 1.07 2.62 -16.23
CA GLN A 227 1.21 1.76 -15.05
C GLN A 227 2.28 0.68 -15.26
N LEU A 228 3.12 0.46 -14.23
CA LEU A 228 4.22 -0.50 -14.25
C LEU A 228 3.77 -1.97 -14.43
N SER A 229 2.54 -2.30 -14.09
CA SER A 229 1.98 -3.67 -14.14
C SER A 229 1.80 -4.26 -15.56
N LYS A 230 2.09 -3.51 -16.62
CA LYS A 230 1.86 -3.92 -18.02
C LYS A 230 3.10 -4.49 -18.76
N ASN A 231 4.23 -4.73 -18.06
CA ASN A 231 5.48 -5.16 -18.69
C ASN A 231 5.54 -6.69 -18.89
N GLU A 232 5.90 -7.17 -20.11
CA GLU A 232 6.02 -8.62 -20.41
C GLU A 232 7.15 -9.32 -19.64
N PHE A 233 8.23 -8.64 -19.27
CA PHE A 233 9.30 -9.16 -18.40
C PHE A 233 8.77 -9.62 -17.04
N ALA A 234 7.63 -9.05 -16.62
CA ALA A 234 6.92 -9.40 -15.38
C ALA A 234 6.51 -10.88 -15.30
N LYS A 235 6.31 -11.57 -16.43
CA LYS A 235 5.88 -12.99 -16.41
C LYS A 235 6.95 -13.96 -15.94
N GLN A 236 8.21 -13.72 -16.32
CA GLN A 236 9.34 -14.57 -15.88
C GLN A 236 9.64 -14.34 -14.39
N ILE A 237 9.68 -13.07 -13.98
CA ILE A 237 9.89 -12.69 -12.58
C ILE A 237 8.74 -13.21 -11.70
N ALA A 238 7.49 -13.14 -12.17
CA ALA A 238 6.33 -13.66 -11.45
C ALA A 238 6.41 -15.17 -11.18
N GLN A 239 7.17 -15.94 -11.96
CA GLN A 239 7.39 -17.36 -11.66
C GLN A 239 8.34 -17.55 -10.47
N LEU A 240 9.43 -16.78 -10.39
CA LEU A 240 10.34 -16.79 -9.22
C LEU A 240 9.61 -16.37 -7.95
N ASP A 241 8.85 -15.29 -8.01
CA ASP A 241 8.02 -14.83 -6.88
C ASP A 241 7.08 -15.93 -6.36
N LYS A 242 6.48 -16.72 -7.27
CA LYS A 242 5.59 -17.84 -6.89
C LYS A 242 6.33 -18.92 -6.10
N GLU A 243 7.57 -19.22 -6.44
CA GLU A 243 8.38 -20.22 -5.72
C GLU A 243 8.70 -19.76 -4.30
N VAL A 244 9.07 -18.50 -4.14
CA VAL A 244 9.29 -17.89 -2.82
C VAL A 244 8.02 -17.91 -1.97
N ILE A 245 6.90 -17.49 -2.54
CA ILE A 245 5.60 -17.47 -1.87
C ILE A 245 5.16 -18.90 -1.48
N ALA A 246 5.37 -19.87 -2.35
CA ALA A 246 5.04 -21.29 -2.06
C ALA A 246 5.93 -21.84 -0.93
N SER A 247 7.23 -21.53 -0.94
CA SER A 247 8.17 -21.91 0.14
C SER A 247 7.75 -21.29 1.47
N PHE A 248 7.42 -19.99 1.48
CA PHE A 248 6.87 -19.31 2.65
C PHE A 248 5.59 -19.99 3.16
N ALA A 249 4.61 -20.25 2.28
CA ALA A 249 3.38 -20.92 2.68
C ALA A 249 3.62 -22.28 3.35
N LYS A 250 4.56 -23.05 2.82
CA LYS A 250 4.98 -24.34 3.40
C LYS A 250 5.62 -24.14 4.77
N SER A 251 6.53 -23.18 4.92
CA SER A 251 7.20 -22.90 6.21
C SER A 251 6.22 -22.46 7.29
N GLN A 252 5.15 -21.76 6.92
CA GLN A 252 4.06 -21.36 7.83
C GLN A 252 3.04 -22.48 8.08
N GLY A 253 3.17 -23.64 7.40
CA GLY A 253 2.20 -24.75 7.46
C GLY A 253 0.82 -24.34 6.95
N TYR A 254 0.74 -23.47 5.92
CA TYR A 254 -0.52 -23.04 5.31
C TYR A 254 -1.09 -24.15 4.43
N ARG A 255 -2.42 -24.32 4.51
CA ARG A 255 -3.15 -25.27 3.66
C ARG A 255 -3.40 -24.66 2.30
N VAL A 256 -2.43 -24.76 1.40
CA VAL A 256 -2.56 -24.35 -0.01
C VAL A 256 -2.60 -25.64 -0.82
N PRO A 257 -3.61 -25.85 -1.68
CA PRO A 257 -3.66 -27.03 -2.54
C PRO A 257 -2.41 -27.08 -3.42
N ASP A 258 -1.76 -28.23 -3.48
CA ASP A 258 -0.74 -28.50 -4.49
C ASP A 258 -1.33 -28.23 -5.88
N LYS A 259 -0.51 -27.73 -6.81
CA LYS A 259 -0.90 -27.63 -8.21
C LYS A 259 -1.40 -28.99 -8.66
N GLY A 260 -2.69 -29.08 -8.92
CA GLY A 260 -3.39 -30.30 -9.23
C GLY A 260 -2.65 -31.20 -10.21
N LYS A 261 -2.72 -32.48 -9.88
CA LYS A 261 -2.78 -33.52 -10.87
C LYS A 261 -3.93 -33.26 -11.86
#